data_2be001dd32834cf47fb90487d9e11535
#
_entry.id   2be001dd32834cf47fb90487d9e11535
#
_cell.length_a   1.000
_cell.length_b   1.000
_cell.length_c   1.000
_cell.angle_alpha   90.00
_cell.angle_beta   90.00
_cell.angle_gamma   90.00
#
_symmetry.space_group_name_H-M   'P 1'
#
loop_
_entity.id
_entity.type
_entity.pdbx_description
1 polymer ?
#
loop_
_entity_poly.entity_id
_entity_poly.type
_entity_poly.pdbx_seq_one_letter_code
_entity_poly.pdbx_strand_id
1 'polypeptide(L)'
;IELQHLTKRFATQGGTVVALNDINLTIQDGDIYGIIGMSGAGKSTLVRCINMLERPDEGKVVVNGRQMQELSAAELRAARRGITMIFQQFNLLMQRTCLRNIMFPMELAKVPKEKAEARARELLELVGLPDKAEAYPAQLSGGQKQRIAIARALATDPKVLLCDEATSALDPNTTHAILELIRKINKELGITVVIITHQMSVVEEVCNRVAILDNGTVVEEGEVQAIFSHPSSAAAKRLVYPAGAPKAENLPGHK
;
A
#
# COMPACT_ATOMS: atom_id res chain seq x y z
N ILE A 1 10.71 -6.96 -3.82
CA ILE A 1 11.00 -6.46 -2.45
C ILE A 1 11.40 -7.66 -1.61
N GLU A 2 12.48 -7.56 -0.85
CA GLU A 2 12.91 -8.61 0.08
C GLU A 2 13.14 -8.02 1.47
N LEU A 3 12.58 -8.64 2.47
CA LEU A 3 12.79 -8.34 3.89
C LEU A 3 13.47 -9.55 4.53
N GLN A 4 14.61 -9.34 5.16
CA GLN A 4 15.42 -10.40 5.74
C GLN A 4 15.69 -10.09 7.22
N HIS A 5 15.16 -10.92 8.12
CA HIS A 5 15.33 -10.80 9.57
C HIS A 5 15.01 -9.43 10.12
N LEU A 6 13.96 -8.78 9.57
CA LEU A 6 13.62 -7.39 9.87
C LEU A 6 13.00 -7.26 11.26
N THR A 7 13.65 -6.49 12.13
CA THR A 7 13.17 -6.20 13.49
C THR A 7 13.08 -4.69 13.70
N LYS A 8 11.97 -4.26 14.32
CA LYS A 8 11.76 -2.85 14.72
C LYS A 8 11.21 -2.75 16.13
N ARG A 9 11.87 -1.90 16.91
CA ARG A 9 11.51 -1.61 18.30
C ARG A 9 11.23 -0.12 18.49
N PHE A 10 10.32 0.19 19.37
CA PHE A 10 10.03 1.57 19.79
C PHE A 10 10.20 1.70 21.30
N ALA A 11 10.93 2.72 21.74
CA ALA A 11 11.00 3.10 23.13
C ALA A 11 9.69 3.81 23.53
N THR A 12 9.10 3.39 24.64
CA THR A 12 7.89 3.99 25.22
C THR A 12 8.13 4.31 26.68
N GLN A 13 7.23 5.08 27.31
CA GLN A 13 7.31 5.37 28.76
C GLN A 13 7.25 4.11 29.63
N GLY A 14 6.65 3.02 29.13
CA GLY A 14 6.51 1.74 29.81
C GLY A 14 7.57 0.70 29.45
N GLY A 15 8.60 1.05 28.66
CA GLY A 15 9.64 0.11 28.21
C GLY A 15 9.78 0.06 26.69
N THR A 16 10.31 -1.03 26.17
CA THR A 16 10.50 -1.24 24.72
C THR A 16 9.36 -2.10 24.16
N VAL A 17 8.70 -1.61 23.11
CA VAL A 17 7.70 -2.36 22.35
C VAL A 17 8.34 -2.87 21.06
N VAL A 18 8.28 -4.19 20.82
CA VAL A 18 8.71 -4.82 19.58
C VAL A 18 7.54 -4.76 18.60
N ALA A 19 7.63 -3.88 17.60
CA ALA A 19 6.59 -3.71 16.60
C ALA A 19 6.71 -4.69 15.43
N LEU A 20 7.95 -5.09 15.10
CA LEU A 20 8.29 -6.13 14.12
C LEU A 20 9.36 -7.01 14.72
N ASN A 21 9.23 -8.32 14.56
CA ASN A 21 10.13 -9.30 15.11
C ASN A 21 10.47 -10.36 14.07
N ASP A 22 11.71 -10.35 13.59
CA ASP A 22 12.27 -11.33 12.64
C ASP A 22 11.40 -11.54 11.39
N ILE A 23 10.95 -10.45 10.75
CA ILE A 23 10.17 -10.53 9.52
C ILE A 23 11.05 -10.98 8.37
N ASN A 24 10.64 -12.08 7.74
CA ASN A 24 11.19 -12.58 6.50
C ASN A 24 10.05 -12.63 5.47
N LEU A 25 10.18 -11.88 4.35
CA LEU A 25 9.13 -11.73 3.35
C LEU A 25 9.71 -11.42 1.99
N THR A 26 9.17 -12.04 0.94
CA THR A 26 9.53 -11.75 -0.45
C THR A 26 8.29 -11.42 -1.27
N ILE A 27 8.26 -10.21 -1.84
CA ILE A 27 7.21 -9.74 -2.74
C ILE A 27 7.79 -9.68 -4.15
N GLN A 28 7.21 -10.42 -5.08
CA GLN A 28 7.68 -10.49 -6.46
C GLN A 28 7.32 -9.23 -7.24
N ASP A 29 8.10 -8.93 -8.28
CA ASP A 29 7.79 -7.81 -9.16
C ASP A 29 6.46 -8.07 -9.89
N GLY A 30 5.60 -7.05 -9.92
CA GLY A 30 4.28 -7.13 -10.52
C GLY A 30 3.18 -7.72 -9.63
N ASP A 31 3.49 -8.19 -8.41
CA ASP A 31 2.47 -8.63 -7.46
C ASP A 31 1.54 -7.48 -7.05
N ILE A 32 0.29 -7.81 -6.75
CA ILE A 32 -0.57 -7.05 -5.84
C ILE A 32 -0.60 -7.83 -4.53
N TYR A 33 0.23 -7.44 -3.61
CA TYR A 33 0.52 -8.18 -2.38
C TYR A 33 -0.24 -7.60 -1.18
N GLY A 34 -1.04 -8.41 -0.51
CA GLY A 34 -1.76 -8.03 0.69
C GLY A 34 -0.93 -8.23 1.96
N ILE A 35 -0.94 -7.28 2.88
CA ILE A 35 -0.45 -7.46 4.26
C ILE A 35 -1.62 -7.21 5.20
N ILE A 36 -2.07 -8.26 5.85
CA ILE A 36 -3.26 -8.24 6.70
C ILE A 36 -2.92 -8.61 8.14
N GLY A 37 -3.79 -8.25 9.05
CA GLY A 37 -3.65 -8.54 10.49
C GLY A 37 -4.52 -7.62 11.32
N MET A 38 -4.68 -7.95 12.59
CA MET A 38 -5.45 -7.14 13.52
C MET A 38 -4.82 -5.75 13.72
N SER A 39 -5.58 -4.82 14.30
CA SER A 39 -5.04 -3.51 14.69
C SER A 39 -3.85 -3.71 15.63
N GLY A 40 -2.77 -2.95 15.43
CA GLY A 40 -1.54 -3.08 16.22
C GLY A 40 -0.61 -4.23 15.84
N ALA A 41 -0.93 -5.05 14.83
CA ALA A 41 -0.08 -6.16 14.39
C ALA A 41 1.28 -5.75 13.79
N GLY A 42 1.54 -4.46 13.53
CA GLY A 42 2.79 -3.95 12.97
C GLY A 42 2.75 -3.61 11.47
N LYS A 43 1.59 -3.74 10.82
CA LYS A 43 1.43 -3.56 9.36
C LYS A 43 1.96 -2.22 8.83
N SER A 44 1.50 -1.09 9.39
CA SER A 44 1.96 0.24 8.97
C SER A 44 3.44 0.47 9.27
N THR A 45 3.97 -0.11 10.37
CA THR A 45 5.40 -0.10 10.66
C THR A 45 6.19 -0.83 9.59
N LEU A 46 5.71 -2.00 9.16
CA LEU A 46 6.35 -2.80 8.12
C LEU A 46 6.48 -2.03 6.80
N VAL A 47 5.39 -1.41 6.34
CA VAL A 47 5.42 -0.61 5.09
C VAL A 47 6.30 0.62 5.23
N ARG A 48 6.31 1.27 6.39
CA ARG A 48 7.22 2.40 6.64
C ARG A 48 8.69 1.96 6.69
N CYS A 49 8.98 0.72 7.04
CA CYS A 49 10.32 0.17 6.91
C CYS A 49 10.70 -0.07 5.45
N ILE A 50 9.78 -0.53 4.59
CA ILE A 50 10.06 -0.76 3.16
C ILE A 50 10.56 0.52 2.47
N ASN A 51 9.93 1.67 2.74
CA ASN A 51 10.35 2.96 2.17
C ASN A 51 11.31 3.75 3.08
N MET A 52 11.79 3.14 4.17
CA MET A 52 12.72 3.75 5.14
C MET A 52 12.19 5.02 5.81
N LEU A 53 10.87 5.23 5.89
CA LEU A 53 10.27 6.23 6.78
C LEU A 53 10.51 5.86 8.24
N GLU A 54 10.49 4.55 8.53
CA GLU A 54 11.01 3.97 9.77
C GLU A 54 12.26 3.15 9.45
N ARG A 55 13.36 3.41 10.14
CA ARG A 55 14.56 2.57 9.99
C ARG A 55 14.42 1.33 10.86
N PRO A 56 14.60 0.12 10.31
CA PRO A 56 14.66 -1.09 11.12
C PRO A 56 15.87 -1.03 12.07
N ASP A 57 15.76 -1.72 13.19
CA ASP A 57 16.86 -1.86 14.16
C ASP A 57 17.79 -3.01 13.78
N GLU A 58 17.23 -4.06 13.17
CA GLU A 58 17.98 -5.24 12.68
C GLU A 58 17.42 -5.71 11.32
N GLY A 59 18.21 -6.51 10.62
CA GLY A 59 17.82 -7.11 9.35
C GLY A 59 18.07 -6.21 8.14
N LYS A 60 17.50 -6.60 6.98
CA LYS A 60 17.73 -5.94 5.70
C LYS A 60 16.43 -5.69 4.97
N VAL A 61 16.36 -4.53 4.29
CA VAL A 61 15.32 -4.18 3.33
C VAL A 61 15.97 -4.01 1.96
N VAL A 62 15.63 -4.87 1.02
CA VAL A 62 16.11 -4.79 -0.36
C VAL A 62 14.92 -4.44 -1.27
N VAL A 63 15.05 -3.37 -2.03
CA VAL A 63 14.04 -2.95 -3.01
C VAL A 63 14.72 -2.69 -4.36
N ASN A 64 14.22 -3.33 -5.40
CA ASN A 64 14.82 -3.28 -6.74
C ASN A 64 16.33 -3.59 -6.73
N GLY A 65 16.73 -4.61 -5.96
CA GLY A 65 18.11 -5.07 -5.82
C GLY A 65 19.03 -4.15 -5.00
N ARG A 66 18.50 -3.11 -4.33
CA ARG A 66 19.28 -2.19 -3.51
C ARG A 66 18.97 -2.37 -2.02
N GLN A 67 19.99 -2.55 -1.20
CA GLN A 67 19.83 -2.57 0.25
C GLN A 67 19.59 -1.14 0.75
N MET A 68 18.39 -0.88 1.23
CA MET A 68 17.90 0.47 1.52
C MET A 68 18.63 1.15 2.69
N GLN A 69 19.10 0.37 3.67
CA GLN A 69 19.82 0.90 4.85
C GLN A 69 21.21 1.46 4.51
N GLU A 70 21.84 0.95 3.45
CA GLU A 70 23.20 1.32 3.04
C GLU A 70 23.24 2.60 2.21
N LEU A 71 22.06 3.05 1.74
CA LEU A 71 21.95 4.24 0.91
C LEU A 71 22.24 5.52 1.71
N SER A 72 23.06 6.39 1.12
CA SER A 72 23.22 7.76 1.60
C SER A 72 21.87 8.51 1.56
N ALA A 73 21.78 9.63 2.27
CA ALA A 73 20.58 10.45 2.27
C ALA A 73 20.14 10.92 0.87
N ALA A 74 21.08 11.16 -0.03
CA ALA A 74 20.79 11.55 -1.42
C ALA A 74 20.27 10.37 -2.25
N GLU A 75 20.91 9.21 -2.13
CA GLU A 75 20.50 7.98 -2.81
C GLU A 75 19.14 7.48 -2.29
N LEU A 76 18.88 7.58 -0.99
CA LEU A 76 17.60 7.22 -0.40
C LEU A 76 16.47 8.13 -0.92
N ARG A 77 16.71 9.44 -1.05
CA ARG A 77 15.73 10.35 -1.70
C ARG A 77 15.47 9.96 -3.16
N ALA A 78 16.52 9.54 -3.88
CA ALA A 78 16.37 9.07 -5.25
C ALA A 78 15.60 7.73 -5.31
N ALA A 79 15.92 6.77 -4.45
CA ALA A 79 15.23 5.48 -4.37
C ALA A 79 13.74 5.64 -4.04
N ARG A 80 13.38 6.55 -3.14
CA ARG A 80 11.98 6.85 -2.77
C ARG A 80 11.13 7.41 -3.91
N ARG A 81 11.72 7.93 -4.98
CA ARG A 81 10.94 8.28 -6.19
C ARG A 81 10.38 7.07 -6.88
N GLY A 82 11.07 5.92 -6.77
CA GLY A 82 10.63 4.63 -7.29
C GLY A 82 9.73 3.84 -6.33
N ILE A 83 9.55 4.31 -5.08
CA ILE A 83 8.75 3.65 -4.04
C ILE A 83 7.80 4.69 -3.46
N THR A 84 6.61 4.78 -4.01
CA THR A 84 5.63 5.80 -3.60
C THR A 84 4.60 5.23 -2.64
N MET A 85 3.92 6.10 -1.90
CA MET A 85 2.99 5.67 -0.87
C MET A 85 1.67 6.46 -0.93
N ILE A 86 0.57 5.74 -0.83
CA ILE A 86 -0.77 6.26 -0.61
C ILE A 86 -1.11 6.01 0.86
N PHE A 87 -1.52 7.06 1.56
CA PHE A 87 -1.83 7.02 2.99
C PHE A 87 -3.34 6.90 3.21
N GLN A 88 -3.73 6.44 4.37
CA GLN A 88 -5.12 6.37 4.82
C GLN A 88 -5.84 7.72 4.72
N GLN A 89 -5.17 8.80 5.14
CA GLN A 89 -5.62 10.16 4.85
C GLN A 89 -4.98 10.57 3.52
N PHE A 90 -5.75 11.15 2.62
CA PHE A 90 -5.32 11.49 1.25
C PHE A 90 -4.05 12.36 1.19
N ASN A 91 -3.75 13.10 2.27
CA ASN A 91 -2.58 13.98 2.42
C ASN A 91 -2.36 14.93 1.24
N LEU A 92 -3.46 15.39 0.63
CA LEU A 92 -3.40 16.38 -0.43
C LEU A 92 -3.03 17.75 0.12
N LEU A 93 -2.28 18.50 -0.66
CA LEU A 93 -1.94 19.88 -0.36
C LEU A 93 -3.18 20.74 -0.62
N MET A 94 -3.88 21.10 0.45
CA MET A 94 -5.20 21.76 0.38
C MET A 94 -5.19 23.10 -0.34
N GLN A 95 -4.04 23.80 -0.35
CA GLN A 95 -3.84 25.10 -0.98
C GLN A 95 -3.36 25.01 -2.44
N ARG A 96 -3.25 23.80 -2.98
CA ARG A 96 -2.85 23.53 -4.38
C ARG A 96 -4.00 22.88 -5.13
N THR A 97 -4.14 23.21 -6.42
CA THR A 97 -5.08 22.53 -7.32
C THR A 97 -4.72 21.05 -7.47
N CYS A 98 -5.63 20.25 -8.03
CA CYS A 98 -5.38 18.83 -8.32
C CYS A 98 -4.17 18.66 -9.23
N LEU A 99 -4.07 19.43 -10.31
CA LEU A 99 -2.93 19.44 -11.21
C LEU A 99 -1.62 19.69 -10.47
N ARG A 100 -1.57 20.72 -9.62
CA ARG A 100 -0.37 21.06 -8.84
C ARG A 100 -0.06 20.05 -7.72
N ASN A 101 -1.06 19.35 -7.19
CA ASN A 101 -0.85 18.23 -6.29
C ASN A 101 -0.11 17.09 -7.00
N ILE A 102 -0.52 16.75 -8.22
CA ILE A 102 0.11 15.69 -9.02
C ILE A 102 1.51 16.11 -9.48
N MET A 103 1.71 17.38 -9.86
CA MET A 103 3.01 17.91 -10.27
C MET A 103 4.04 17.95 -9.12
N PHE A 104 3.61 18.02 -7.87
CA PHE A 104 4.49 18.30 -6.72
C PHE A 104 5.69 17.33 -6.60
N PRO A 105 5.55 16.00 -6.71
CA PRO A 105 6.70 15.09 -6.67
C PRO A 105 7.69 15.34 -7.81
N MET A 106 7.20 15.73 -8.99
CA MET A 106 8.03 16.06 -10.15
C MET A 106 8.76 17.40 -9.98
N GLU A 107 8.12 18.40 -9.33
CA GLU A 107 8.76 19.66 -8.93
C GLU A 107 9.96 19.38 -8.01
N LEU A 108 9.78 18.51 -6.99
CA LEU A 108 10.86 18.08 -6.10
C LEU A 108 11.97 17.32 -6.83
N ALA A 109 11.62 16.59 -7.89
CA ALA A 109 12.57 15.90 -8.76
C ALA A 109 13.24 16.82 -9.79
N LYS A 110 12.91 18.12 -9.79
CA LYS A 110 13.40 19.13 -10.74
C LYS A 110 13.07 18.82 -12.21
N VAL A 111 11.94 18.15 -12.46
CA VAL A 111 11.42 17.95 -13.81
C VAL A 111 10.98 19.31 -14.38
N PRO A 112 11.30 19.63 -15.65
CA PRO A 112 10.82 20.84 -16.29
C PRO A 112 9.30 20.98 -16.22
N LYS A 113 8.81 22.20 -15.93
CA LYS A 113 7.39 22.49 -15.65
C LYS A 113 6.45 21.94 -16.73
N GLU A 114 6.79 22.17 -18.00
CA GLU A 114 5.99 21.74 -19.14
C GLU A 114 5.84 20.22 -19.20
N LYS A 115 6.93 19.47 -18.94
CA LYS A 115 6.92 18.01 -18.87
C LYS A 115 6.11 17.52 -17.67
N ALA A 116 6.27 18.16 -16.52
CA ALA A 116 5.52 17.82 -15.30
C ALA A 116 4.02 18.09 -15.49
N GLU A 117 3.65 19.18 -16.15
CA GLU A 117 2.24 19.51 -16.43
C GLU A 117 1.64 18.52 -17.45
N ALA A 118 2.32 18.20 -18.53
CA ALA A 118 1.87 17.21 -19.51
C ALA A 118 1.63 15.86 -18.83
N ARG A 119 2.60 15.38 -18.04
CA ARG A 119 2.47 14.12 -17.30
C ARG A 119 1.33 14.15 -16.29
N ALA A 120 1.14 15.25 -15.58
CA ALA A 120 0.05 15.38 -14.61
C ALA A 120 -1.34 15.34 -15.29
N ARG A 121 -1.49 15.89 -16.49
CA ARG A 121 -2.73 15.80 -17.29
C ARG A 121 -3.01 14.38 -17.76
N GLU A 122 -2.00 13.64 -18.24
CA GLU A 122 -2.13 12.21 -18.57
C GLU A 122 -2.59 11.40 -17.35
N LEU A 123 -2.05 11.68 -16.18
CA LEU A 123 -2.42 11.00 -14.94
C LEU A 123 -3.85 11.36 -14.48
N LEU A 124 -4.30 12.60 -14.71
CA LEU A 124 -5.70 12.98 -14.49
C LEU A 124 -6.67 12.18 -15.39
N GLU A 125 -6.30 11.96 -16.65
CA GLU A 125 -7.07 11.11 -17.56
C GLU A 125 -7.08 9.66 -17.09
N LEU A 126 -5.91 9.11 -16.70
CA LEU A 126 -5.77 7.74 -16.21
C LEU A 126 -6.69 7.47 -15.01
N VAL A 127 -6.81 8.42 -14.07
CA VAL A 127 -7.67 8.28 -12.88
C VAL A 127 -9.11 8.75 -13.13
N GLY A 128 -9.45 9.15 -14.35
CA GLY A 128 -10.82 9.52 -14.77
C GLY A 128 -11.29 10.88 -14.23
N LEU A 129 -10.38 11.84 -14.06
CA LEU A 129 -10.67 13.19 -13.54
C LEU A 129 -10.05 14.32 -14.41
N PRO A 130 -10.12 14.27 -15.75
CA PRO A 130 -9.49 15.28 -16.61
C PRO A 130 -10.03 16.69 -16.38
N ASP A 131 -11.31 16.82 -16.00
CA ASP A 131 -12.03 18.07 -15.74
C ASP A 131 -11.69 18.70 -14.37
N LYS A 132 -10.97 18.01 -13.50
CA LYS A 132 -10.63 18.45 -12.13
C LYS A 132 -9.25 19.11 -12.00
N ALA A 133 -8.54 19.38 -13.09
CA ALA A 133 -7.20 19.92 -13.07
C ALA A 133 -7.07 21.17 -12.18
N GLU A 134 -8.00 22.12 -12.32
CA GLU A 134 -8.00 23.39 -11.59
C GLU A 134 -8.80 23.36 -10.28
N ALA A 135 -9.48 22.25 -9.97
CA ALA A 135 -10.20 22.09 -8.71
C ALA A 135 -9.25 21.97 -7.51
N TYR A 136 -9.67 22.45 -6.36
CA TYR A 136 -8.97 22.27 -5.09
C TYR A 136 -9.50 21.05 -4.34
N PRO A 137 -8.68 20.41 -3.49
CA PRO A 137 -9.09 19.21 -2.72
C PRO A 137 -10.38 19.40 -1.91
N ALA A 138 -10.64 20.60 -1.41
CA ALA A 138 -11.87 20.90 -0.67
C ALA A 138 -13.17 20.74 -1.52
N GLN A 139 -13.05 20.79 -2.85
CA GLN A 139 -14.16 20.69 -3.79
C GLN A 139 -14.40 19.23 -4.26
N LEU A 140 -13.65 18.28 -3.75
CA LEU A 140 -13.67 16.89 -4.20
C LEU A 140 -14.36 15.97 -3.18
N SER A 141 -15.05 14.93 -3.69
CA SER A 141 -15.49 13.80 -2.88
C SER A 141 -14.30 12.98 -2.35
N GLY A 142 -14.52 12.10 -1.36
CA GLY A 142 -13.49 11.22 -0.83
C GLY A 142 -12.84 10.35 -1.91
N GLY A 143 -13.64 9.73 -2.78
CA GLY A 143 -13.14 8.91 -3.89
C GLY A 143 -12.35 9.73 -4.92
N GLN A 144 -12.76 10.97 -5.22
CA GLN A 144 -12.00 11.87 -6.09
C GLN A 144 -10.67 12.27 -5.46
N LYS A 145 -10.64 12.59 -4.15
CA LYS A 145 -9.39 12.85 -3.42
C LYS A 145 -8.43 11.67 -3.49
N GLN A 146 -8.96 10.46 -3.34
CA GLN A 146 -8.15 9.23 -3.43
C GLN A 146 -7.58 9.04 -4.83
N ARG A 147 -8.36 9.26 -5.89
CA ARG A 147 -7.88 9.21 -7.27
C ARG A 147 -6.77 10.23 -7.54
N ILE A 148 -6.88 11.45 -7.01
CA ILE A 148 -5.80 12.46 -7.10
C ILE A 148 -4.56 12.02 -6.30
N ALA A 149 -4.71 11.41 -5.12
CA ALA A 149 -3.60 10.87 -4.35
C ALA A 149 -2.88 9.73 -5.10
N ILE A 150 -3.63 8.86 -5.78
CA ILE A 150 -3.09 7.81 -6.67
C ILE A 150 -2.33 8.46 -7.84
N ALA A 151 -2.92 9.41 -8.56
CA ALA A 151 -2.26 10.11 -9.65
C ALA A 151 -0.95 10.77 -9.21
N ARG A 152 -0.95 11.44 -8.04
CA ARG A 152 0.25 12.02 -7.45
C ARG A 152 1.31 10.96 -7.14
N ALA A 153 0.92 9.81 -6.62
CA ALA A 153 1.85 8.72 -6.33
C ALA A 153 2.51 8.16 -7.61
N LEU A 154 1.81 8.19 -8.74
CA LEU A 154 2.32 7.73 -10.04
C LEU A 154 3.18 8.76 -10.78
N ALA A 155 3.25 10.00 -10.30
CA ALA A 155 3.87 11.12 -11.02
C ALA A 155 5.37 10.94 -11.34
N THR A 156 6.08 10.14 -10.53
CA THR A 156 7.51 9.85 -10.69
C THR A 156 7.80 8.48 -11.32
N ASP A 157 6.82 7.87 -11.97
CA ASP A 157 6.90 6.53 -12.59
C ASP A 157 7.49 5.47 -11.63
N PRO A 158 6.84 5.25 -10.47
CA PRO A 158 7.35 4.32 -9.46
C PRO A 158 7.31 2.88 -9.94
N LYS A 159 8.18 2.04 -9.39
CA LYS A 159 8.14 0.59 -9.54
C LYS A 159 7.34 -0.09 -8.41
N VAL A 160 7.21 0.59 -7.29
CA VAL A 160 6.50 0.07 -6.10
C VAL A 160 5.51 1.12 -5.61
N LEU A 161 4.27 0.70 -5.41
CA LEU A 161 3.18 1.48 -4.83
C LEU A 161 2.77 0.84 -3.49
N LEU A 162 2.99 1.56 -2.40
CA LEU A 162 2.60 1.16 -1.06
C LEU A 162 1.25 1.80 -0.71
N CYS A 163 0.27 1.02 -0.28
CA CYS A 163 -1.07 1.47 0.07
C CYS A 163 -1.34 1.17 1.56
N ASP A 164 -1.26 2.20 2.41
CA ASP A 164 -1.55 2.07 3.85
C ASP A 164 -3.02 2.43 4.11
N GLU A 165 -3.86 1.40 4.21
CA GLU A 165 -5.31 1.52 4.42
C GLU A 165 -6.01 2.50 3.44
N ALA A 166 -5.60 2.47 2.19
CA ALA A 166 -5.98 3.46 1.16
C ALA A 166 -7.49 3.54 0.86
N THR A 167 -8.30 2.59 1.32
CA THR A 167 -9.75 2.53 1.09
C THR A 167 -10.58 2.59 2.37
N SER A 168 -9.96 2.62 3.56
CA SER A 168 -10.67 2.51 4.84
C SER A 168 -11.65 3.66 5.15
N ALA A 169 -11.46 4.82 4.52
CA ALA A 169 -12.31 6.01 4.68
C ALA A 169 -13.38 6.16 3.56
N LEU A 170 -13.54 5.15 2.71
CA LEU A 170 -14.42 5.19 1.54
C LEU A 170 -15.62 4.24 1.72
N ASP A 171 -16.73 4.56 1.07
CA ASP A 171 -17.87 3.67 0.98
C ASP A 171 -17.57 2.45 0.09
N PRO A 172 -18.33 1.35 0.18
CA PRO A 172 -18.04 0.11 -0.55
C PRO A 172 -17.95 0.26 -2.07
N ASN A 173 -18.83 1.06 -2.68
CA ASN A 173 -18.85 1.26 -4.14
C ASN A 173 -17.62 2.04 -4.60
N THR A 174 -17.25 3.06 -3.85
CA THR A 174 -16.04 3.85 -4.10
C THR A 174 -14.78 3.00 -3.88
N THR A 175 -14.77 2.16 -2.83
CA THR A 175 -13.68 1.20 -2.58
C THR A 175 -13.47 0.29 -3.78
N HIS A 176 -14.52 -0.37 -4.27
CA HIS A 176 -14.45 -1.22 -5.46
C HIS A 176 -13.85 -0.47 -6.67
N ALA A 177 -14.35 0.73 -6.96
CA ALA A 177 -13.84 1.54 -8.08
C ALA A 177 -12.35 1.95 -7.92
N ILE A 178 -11.86 2.13 -6.69
CA ILE A 178 -10.43 2.38 -6.41
C ILE A 178 -9.60 1.11 -6.58
N LEU A 179 -10.10 -0.04 -6.15
CA LEU A 179 -9.40 -1.33 -6.31
C LEU A 179 -9.28 -1.72 -7.79
N GLU A 180 -10.33 -1.53 -8.57
CA GLU A 180 -10.28 -1.70 -10.04
C GLU A 180 -9.25 -0.77 -10.70
N LEU A 181 -9.18 0.50 -10.25
CA LEU A 181 -8.16 1.43 -10.73
C LEU A 181 -6.74 0.93 -10.39
N ILE A 182 -6.51 0.45 -9.17
CA ILE A 182 -5.22 -0.11 -8.73
C ILE A 182 -4.84 -1.33 -9.58
N ARG A 183 -5.80 -2.25 -9.82
CA ARG A 183 -5.59 -3.43 -10.68
C ARG A 183 -5.22 -3.02 -12.10
N LYS A 184 -5.93 -2.04 -12.66
CA LYS A 184 -5.64 -1.49 -13.99
C LYS A 184 -4.22 -0.93 -14.05
N ILE A 185 -3.84 -0.10 -13.08
CA ILE A 185 -2.50 0.51 -12.97
C ILE A 185 -1.42 -0.57 -12.87
N ASN A 186 -1.59 -1.56 -11.99
CA ASN A 186 -0.64 -2.68 -11.88
C ASN A 186 -0.45 -3.39 -13.22
N LYS A 187 -1.54 -3.73 -13.91
CA LYS A 187 -1.50 -4.44 -15.19
C LYS A 187 -0.89 -3.61 -16.33
N GLU A 188 -1.25 -2.33 -16.43
CA GLU A 188 -0.81 -1.47 -17.53
C GLU A 188 0.62 -0.95 -17.34
N LEU A 189 1.03 -0.65 -16.11
CA LEU A 189 2.33 -0.08 -15.81
C LEU A 189 3.35 -1.11 -15.28
N GLY A 190 2.92 -2.34 -15.01
CA GLY A 190 3.79 -3.41 -14.49
C GLY A 190 4.41 -3.09 -13.13
N ILE A 191 3.73 -2.29 -12.29
CA ILE A 191 4.23 -1.91 -10.97
C ILE A 191 3.84 -2.94 -9.91
N THR A 192 4.70 -3.11 -8.90
CA THR A 192 4.38 -3.91 -7.71
C THR A 192 3.52 -3.08 -6.76
N VAL A 193 2.44 -3.63 -6.27
CA VAL A 193 1.55 -2.96 -5.30
C VAL A 193 1.54 -3.72 -3.99
N VAL A 194 1.73 -3.01 -2.88
CA VAL A 194 1.62 -3.57 -1.52
C VAL A 194 0.45 -2.90 -0.82
N ILE A 195 -0.57 -3.68 -0.47
CA ILE A 195 -1.80 -3.20 0.16
C ILE A 195 -1.84 -3.63 1.62
N ILE A 196 -1.88 -2.65 2.52
CA ILE A 196 -2.18 -2.89 3.93
C ILE A 196 -3.66 -2.63 4.16
N THR A 197 -4.32 -3.62 4.75
CA THR A 197 -5.71 -3.50 5.13
C THR A 197 -6.05 -4.46 6.27
N HIS A 198 -7.14 -4.18 6.96
CA HIS A 198 -7.81 -5.12 7.86
C HIS A 198 -9.11 -5.68 7.23
N GLN A 199 -9.44 -5.25 6.00
CA GLN A 199 -10.64 -5.68 5.26
C GLN A 199 -10.31 -6.87 4.36
N MET A 200 -10.85 -8.03 4.70
CA MET A 200 -10.61 -9.27 3.93
C MET A 200 -11.13 -9.18 2.50
N SER A 201 -12.29 -8.54 2.31
CA SER A 201 -12.87 -8.32 0.98
C SER A 201 -11.95 -7.59 0.01
N VAL A 202 -11.15 -6.62 0.51
CA VAL A 202 -10.16 -5.91 -0.32
C VAL A 202 -9.07 -6.86 -0.81
N VAL A 203 -8.60 -7.76 0.06
CA VAL A 203 -7.55 -8.72 -0.30
C VAL A 203 -8.06 -9.76 -1.30
N GLU A 204 -9.25 -10.32 -1.05
CA GLU A 204 -9.89 -11.27 -1.97
C GLU A 204 -10.14 -10.67 -3.35
N GLU A 205 -10.52 -9.39 -3.38
CA GLU A 205 -10.88 -8.72 -4.62
C GLU A 205 -9.67 -8.45 -5.51
N VAL A 206 -8.53 -7.99 -4.95
CA VAL A 206 -7.47 -7.41 -5.78
C VAL A 206 -6.10 -8.05 -5.62
N CYS A 207 -5.79 -8.71 -4.49
CA CYS A 207 -4.48 -9.28 -4.25
C CYS A 207 -4.32 -10.68 -4.85
N ASN A 208 -3.11 -11.00 -5.34
CA ASN A 208 -2.76 -12.35 -5.76
C ASN A 208 -2.07 -13.14 -4.65
N ARG A 209 -1.31 -12.46 -3.79
CA ARG A 209 -0.63 -13.06 -2.62
C ARG A 209 -0.91 -12.25 -1.37
N VAL A 210 -0.75 -12.89 -0.22
CA VAL A 210 -1.00 -12.26 1.08
C VAL A 210 -0.07 -12.80 2.16
N ALA A 211 0.35 -11.92 3.07
CA ALA A 211 0.97 -12.27 4.34
C ALA A 211 0.07 -11.86 5.51
N ILE A 212 -0.06 -12.74 6.49
CA ILE A 212 -0.78 -12.47 7.72
C ILE A 212 0.21 -12.12 8.81
N LEU A 213 0.04 -10.92 9.34
CA LEU A 213 0.86 -10.38 10.42
C LEU A 213 0.10 -10.50 11.75
N ASP A 214 0.72 -11.10 12.75
CA ASP A 214 0.21 -11.18 14.11
C ASP A 214 1.32 -10.89 15.11
N ASN A 215 1.10 -9.93 16.02
CA ASN A 215 2.08 -9.51 17.05
C ASN A 215 3.49 -9.28 16.50
N GLY A 216 3.59 -8.59 15.36
CA GLY A 216 4.86 -8.22 14.74
C GLY A 216 5.57 -9.35 14.02
N THR A 217 4.96 -10.51 13.82
CA THR A 217 5.53 -11.65 13.07
C THR A 217 4.64 -12.03 11.88
N VAL A 218 5.24 -12.56 10.80
CA VAL A 218 4.49 -13.20 9.72
C VAL A 218 4.15 -14.62 10.15
N VAL A 219 2.86 -14.90 10.31
CA VAL A 219 2.39 -16.21 10.80
C VAL A 219 1.88 -17.12 9.68
N GLU A 220 1.57 -16.54 8.53
CA GLU A 220 1.13 -17.28 7.34
C GLU A 220 1.36 -16.43 6.10
N GLU A 221 1.77 -17.05 4.98
CA GLU A 221 2.02 -16.39 3.70
C GLU A 221 1.65 -17.34 2.56
N GLY A 222 1.09 -16.82 1.47
CA GLY A 222 0.77 -17.62 0.28
C GLY A 222 -0.14 -16.92 -0.71
N GLU A 223 -0.66 -17.70 -1.65
CA GLU A 223 -1.70 -17.25 -2.55
C GLU A 223 -3.00 -16.97 -1.80
N VAL A 224 -3.69 -15.90 -2.16
CA VAL A 224 -4.93 -15.47 -1.49
C VAL A 224 -5.94 -16.59 -1.44
N GLN A 225 -6.20 -17.26 -2.58
CA GLN A 225 -7.19 -18.35 -2.64
C GLN A 225 -6.85 -19.52 -1.72
N ALA A 226 -5.57 -19.88 -1.62
CA ALA A 226 -5.12 -20.99 -0.77
C ALA A 226 -5.33 -20.66 0.72
N ILE A 227 -4.90 -19.47 1.15
CA ILE A 227 -5.01 -19.03 2.55
C ILE A 227 -6.48 -18.85 2.97
N PHE A 228 -7.31 -18.28 2.10
CA PHE A 228 -8.72 -18.05 2.43
C PHE A 228 -9.56 -19.34 2.44
N SER A 229 -9.20 -20.31 1.58
CA SER A 229 -9.88 -21.62 1.57
C SER A 229 -9.46 -22.51 2.73
N HIS A 230 -8.17 -22.46 3.13
CA HIS A 230 -7.61 -23.36 4.13
C HIS A 230 -6.66 -22.61 5.09
N PRO A 231 -7.19 -21.65 5.89
CA PRO A 231 -6.35 -20.92 6.84
C PRO A 231 -5.76 -21.87 7.88
N SER A 232 -4.44 -21.86 8.03
CA SER A 232 -3.73 -22.77 8.94
C SER A 232 -3.52 -22.13 10.31
N SER A 233 -3.07 -20.89 10.36
CA SER A 233 -2.77 -20.17 11.60
C SER A 233 -4.04 -19.75 12.35
N ALA A 234 -3.93 -19.61 13.67
CA ALA A 234 -5.02 -19.10 14.49
C ALA A 234 -5.40 -17.66 14.11
N ALA A 235 -4.41 -16.85 13.68
CA ALA A 235 -4.66 -15.49 13.21
C ALA A 235 -5.41 -15.47 11.89
N ALA A 236 -5.02 -16.32 10.91
CA ALA A 236 -5.74 -16.48 9.65
C ALA A 236 -7.18 -16.89 9.88
N LYS A 237 -7.43 -17.91 10.73
CA LYS A 237 -8.78 -18.38 11.06
C LYS A 237 -9.64 -17.27 11.67
N ARG A 238 -9.08 -16.43 12.55
CA ARG A 238 -9.82 -15.28 13.13
C ARG A 238 -10.17 -14.20 12.09
N LEU A 239 -9.30 -14.02 11.08
CA LEU A 239 -9.51 -13.03 10.03
C LEU A 239 -10.50 -13.53 8.97
N VAL A 240 -10.39 -14.80 8.54
CA VAL A 240 -11.23 -15.40 7.51
C VAL A 240 -12.61 -15.80 8.08
N TYR A 241 -12.65 -16.27 9.34
CA TYR A 241 -13.89 -16.67 10.01
C TYR A 241 -14.14 -15.81 11.27
N PRO A 242 -14.49 -14.52 11.13
CA PRO A 242 -14.78 -13.70 12.29
C PRO A 242 -15.94 -14.28 13.11
N ALA A 243 -15.89 -14.12 14.43
CA ALA A 243 -16.93 -14.64 15.35
C ALA A 243 -18.31 -14.13 14.92
N GLY A 244 -19.21 -15.08 14.56
CA GLY A 244 -20.57 -14.79 14.05
C GLY A 244 -20.75 -15.04 12.53
N ALA A 245 -19.71 -15.30 11.76
CA ALA A 245 -19.87 -15.76 10.39
C ALA A 245 -20.37 -17.22 10.36
N PRO A 246 -21.35 -17.58 9.50
CA PRO A 246 -21.77 -18.98 9.36
C PRO A 246 -20.58 -19.83 8.90
N LYS A 247 -20.35 -20.96 9.59
CA LYS A 247 -19.36 -21.95 9.17
C LYS A 247 -19.70 -22.39 7.75
N ALA A 248 -18.70 -22.47 6.86
CA ALA A 248 -18.87 -22.89 5.46
C ALA A 248 -19.51 -24.32 5.26
N GLU A 249 -19.68 -25.07 6.33
CA GLU A 249 -20.33 -26.38 6.32
C GLU A 249 -21.86 -26.34 6.10
N ASN A 250 -22.50 -25.16 6.08
CA ASN A 250 -23.96 -25.02 5.94
C ASN A 250 -24.40 -24.30 4.65
N LEU A 251 -23.62 -24.34 3.59
CA LEU A 251 -24.15 -23.97 2.28
C LEU A 251 -24.86 -25.19 1.67
N PRO A 252 -26.18 -25.09 1.35
CA PRO A 252 -26.90 -26.19 0.73
C PRO A 252 -26.26 -26.54 -0.59
N GLY A 253 -25.88 -27.83 -0.71
CA GLY A 253 -25.11 -28.37 -1.80
C GLY A 253 -25.69 -28.12 -3.18
N HIS A 254 -24.83 -27.79 -4.10
CA HIS A 254 -25.08 -28.06 -5.51
C HIS A 254 -25.11 -29.57 -5.71
N LYS A 255 -26.32 -30.11 -5.91
CA LYS A 255 -26.55 -31.39 -6.58
C LYS A 255 -26.60 -31.14 -8.08
#